data_cc987eba8ba5046d7cb11cf7c247c06d
#
_entry.id   cc987eba8ba5046d7cb11cf7c247c06d
#
_cell.length_a   1.000
_cell.length_b   1.000
_cell.length_c   1.000
_cell.angle_alpha   90.00
_cell.angle_beta   90.00
_cell.angle_gamma   90.00
#
_symmetry.space_group_name_H-M   'P 1'
#
loop_
_entity.id
_entity.type
_entity.pdbx_description
1 polymer ?
#
loop_
_entity_poly.entity_id
_entity_poly.type
_entity_poly.pdbx_seq_one_letter_code
_entity_poly.pdbx_strand_id
1 'polypeptide(L)'
;MGGACQSRLDAAVVSEIRRKVLSGNFVCDEETANVWKMLSTILAGFASSTFTDSHIERNVLLNELLPELRKLGREYGVEVRFVDMRYGVKDESTLRQMTWEECVRELENCFKLSAGIAFLSLQGDKYGYMPLPRTIKKHDFECYYDEKFDEDTRKIADEWYRFDSNTQKYILRNLKDTGDKDEWDNAVPIVRKGFDLLEFD
;
A
#
# COMPACT_ATOMS: atom_id res chain seq x y z
N MET A 1 31.91 26.80 19.32
CA MET A 1 32.02 25.34 19.52
C MET A 1 30.89 24.89 20.43
N GLY A 2 29.81 24.44 19.89
CA GLY A 2 28.65 23.92 20.62
C GLY A 2 28.24 22.61 19.93
N GLY A 3 28.83 21.50 20.35
CA GLY A 3 28.45 20.17 19.91
C GLY A 3 27.07 19.83 20.49
N ALA A 4 26.05 19.83 19.67
CA ALA A 4 24.76 19.29 20.04
C ALA A 4 24.93 17.78 20.27
N CYS A 5 24.91 17.39 21.54
CA CYS A 5 24.77 16.00 21.96
C CYS A 5 23.37 15.53 21.55
N GLN A 6 23.28 14.96 20.35
CA GLN A 6 22.10 14.24 19.90
C GLN A 6 22.11 12.91 20.65
N SER A 7 21.51 12.89 21.85
CA SER A 7 21.29 11.66 22.58
C SER A 7 20.40 10.75 21.72
N ARG A 8 20.97 9.68 21.18
CA ARG A 8 20.22 8.59 20.56
C ARG A 8 19.32 8.02 21.64
N LEU A 9 18.02 8.21 21.50
CA LEU A 9 17.04 7.54 22.34
C LEU A 9 17.19 6.03 22.18
N ASP A 10 17.11 5.32 23.30
CA ASP A 10 17.19 3.87 23.32
C ASP A 10 16.07 3.27 22.46
N ALA A 11 16.41 2.37 21.56
CA ALA A 11 15.45 1.71 20.67
C ALA A 11 14.34 0.97 21.44
N ALA A 12 14.63 0.54 22.67
CA ALA A 12 13.65 -0.09 23.56
C ALA A 12 12.58 0.91 24.02
N VAL A 13 12.95 2.13 24.37
CA VAL A 13 12.01 3.21 24.75
C VAL A 13 11.10 3.58 23.60
N VAL A 14 11.66 3.69 22.39
CA VAL A 14 10.89 3.96 21.15
C VAL A 14 9.86 2.86 20.90
N SER A 15 10.29 1.61 21.02
CA SER A 15 9.44 0.44 20.79
C SER A 15 8.29 0.38 21.81
N GLU A 16 8.57 0.67 23.07
CA GLU A 16 7.56 0.67 24.14
C GLU A 16 6.54 1.78 23.95
N ILE A 17 6.97 2.99 23.57
CA ILE A 17 6.07 4.10 23.27
C ILE A 17 5.16 3.75 22.09
N ARG A 18 5.73 3.21 20.99
CA ARG A 18 4.95 2.74 19.83
C ARG A 18 3.90 1.71 20.24
N ARG A 19 4.27 0.75 21.07
CA ARG A 19 3.36 -0.29 21.58
C ARG A 19 2.20 0.32 22.35
N LYS A 20 2.46 1.28 23.24
CA LYS A 20 1.44 1.98 24.01
C LYS A 20 0.47 2.77 23.13
N VAL A 21 0.99 3.47 22.12
CA VAL A 21 0.16 4.22 21.17
C VAL A 21 -0.75 3.27 20.39
N LEU A 22 -0.20 2.18 19.85
CA LEU A 22 -0.95 1.21 19.06
C LEU A 22 -2.00 0.45 19.88
N SER A 23 -1.79 0.29 21.18
CA SER A 23 -2.76 -0.34 22.08
C SER A 23 -3.89 0.59 22.55
N GLY A 24 -3.88 1.86 22.15
CA GLY A 24 -4.85 2.87 22.60
C GLY A 24 -4.71 3.27 24.08
N ASN A 25 -3.71 2.77 24.80
CA ASN A 25 -3.46 3.03 26.23
C ASN A 25 -2.41 4.15 26.43
N PHE A 26 -2.30 5.04 25.46
CA PHE A 26 -1.34 6.12 25.51
C PHE A 26 -1.90 7.34 26.25
N VAL A 27 -1.29 7.65 27.37
CA VAL A 27 -1.50 8.92 28.07
C VAL A 27 -0.25 9.76 27.79
N CYS A 28 -0.43 10.89 27.11
CA CYS A 28 0.67 11.81 26.81
C CYS A 28 0.97 12.64 28.06
N ASP A 29 1.97 12.24 28.83
CA ASP A 29 2.57 13.09 29.85
C ASP A 29 3.67 13.98 29.24
N GLU A 30 4.15 14.95 30.02
CA GLU A 30 5.14 15.92 29.55
C GLU A 30 6.47 15.27 29.16
N GLU A 31 6.88 14.21 29.85
CA GLU A 31 8.09 13.45 29.57
C GLU A 31 7.96 12.72 28.24
N THR A 32 6.83 12.04 28.00
CA THR A 32 6.53 11.35 26.76
C THR A 32 6.40 12.32 25.58
N ALA A 33 5.79 13.50 25.79
CA ALA A 33 5.69 14.53 24.77
C ALA A 33 7.06 15.04 24.33
N ASN A 34 8.00 15.20 25.27
CA ASN A 34 9.38 15.59 24.95
C ASN A 34 10.14 14.49 24.18
N VAL A 35 9.95 13.24 24.54
CA VAL A 35 10.50 12.09 23.79
C VAL A 35 9.96 12.06 22.35
N TRP A 36 8.68 12.31 22.16
CA TRP A 36 8.08 12.40 20.81
C TRP A 36 8.72 13.50 19.95
N LYS A 37 8.94 14.68 20.51
CA LYS A 37 9.61 15.78 19.79
C LYS A 37 11.03 15.42 19.33
N MET A 38 11.67 14.50 20.03
CA MET A 38 13.04 14.05 19.68
C MET A 38 13.08 12.90 18.67
N LEU A 39 11.99 12.13 18.51
CA LEU A 39 11.99 10.86 17.77
C LEU A 39 11.74 10.99 16.27
N SER A 40 10.86 11.87 15.87
CA SER A 40 10.57 12.14 14.47
C SER A 40 9.84 13.47 14.34
N THR A 41 10.20 14.21 13.32
CA THR A 41 9.55 15.47 12.94
C THR A 41 8.52 15.24 11.82
N ILE A 42 8.24 14.00 11.45
CA ILE A 42 7.36 13.68 10.32
C ILE A 42 6.20 12.81 10.79
N LEU A 43 5.01 13.20 10.39
CA LEU A 43 3.79 12.40 10.48
C LEU A 43 3.34 12.11 9.04
N ALA A 44 3.62 10.90 8.55
CA ALA A 44 3.33 10.48 7.19
C ALA A 44 2.23 9.43 7.19
N GLY A 45 1.04 9.77 6.69
CA GLY A 45 -0.10 8.88 6.58
C GLY A 45 -0.35 8.45 5.13
N PHE A 46 -0.55 7.16 4.91
CA PHE A 46 -1.02 6.60 3.65
C PHE A 46 -2.55 6.55 3.64
N ALA A 47 -3.18 7.24 2.71
CA ALA A 47 -4.63 7.22 2.54
C ALA A 47 -5.04 6.06 1.63
N SER A 48 -5.69 5.05 2.20
CA SER A 48 -6.19 3.87 1.51
C SER A 48 -7.70 3.94 1.32
N SER A 49 -8.16 3.87 0.09
CA SER A 49 -9.58 3.70 -0.29
C SER A 49 -9.69 3.40 -1.78
N THR A 50 -10.88 3.09 -2.23
CA THR A 50 -11.19 3.19 -3.66
C THR A 50 -11.16 4.65 -4.12
N PHE A 51 -10.87 4.88 -5.42
CA PHE A 51 -10.73 6.26 -5.93
C PHE A 51 -12.09 6.87 -6.32
N THR A 52 -13.05 6.02 -6.65
CA THR A 52 -14.31 6.45 -7.26
C THR A 52 -15.38 6.83 -6.25
N ASP A 53 -15.56 6.07 -5.18
CA ASP A 53 -16.58 6.31 -4.17
C ASP A 53 -16.10 7.11 -2.96
N SER A 54 -14.79 7.19 -2.73
CA SER A 54 -14.20 8.00 -1.66
C SER A 54 -13.53 9.29 -2.15
N HIS A 55 -13.93 9.80 -3.31
CA HIS A 55 -13.28 10.99 -3.88
C HIS A 55 -13.56 12.26 -3.08
N ILE A 56 -14.74 12.39 -2.48
CA ILE A 56 -15.13 13.53 -1.65
C ILE A 56 -14.29 13.55 -0.38
N GLU A 57 -14.25 12.44 0.34
CA GLU A 57 -13.50 12.26 1.59
C GLU A 57 -12.02 12.54 1.38
N ARG A 58 -11.45 12.02 0.30
CA ARG A 58 -10.05 12.29 -0.07
C ARG A 58 -9.80 13.75 -0.41
N ASN A 59 -10.75 14.43 -1.06
CA ASN A 59 -10.62 15.85 -1.36
C ASN A 59 -10.69 16.68 -0.08
N VAL A 60 -11.61 16.38 0.83
CA VAL A 60 -11.69 17.03 2.17
C VAL A 60 -10.39 16.78 2.95
N LEU A 61 -9.89 15.53 2.96
CA LEU A 61 -8.61 15.19 3.61
C LEU A 61 -7.45 16.04 3.11
N LEU A 62 -7.32 16.20 1.79
CA LEU A 62 -6.17 16.89 1.20
C LEU A 62 -6.32 18.41 1.16
N ASN A 63 -7.52 18.91 0.86
CA ASN A 63 -7.74 20.34 0.60
C ASN A 63 -8.14 21.13 1.85
N GLU A 64 -8.76 20.47 2.82
CA GLU A 64 -9.25 21.10 4.03
C GLU A 64 -8.48 20.65 5.28
N LEU A 65 -8.48 19.35 5.57
CA LEU A 65 -7.88 18.83 6.79
C LEU A 65 -6.34 18.90 6.80
N LEU A 66 -5.68 18.52 5.71
CA LEU A 66 -4.21 18.51 5.67
C LEU A 66 -3.58 19.90 5.85
N PRO A 67 -4.11 21.00 5.27
CA PRO A 67 -3.60 22.34 5.55
C PRO A 67 -3.70 22.74 7.03
N GLU A 68 -4.81 22.40 7.71
CA GLU A 68 -4.99 22.67 9.13
C GLU A 68 -4.05 21.82 9.99
N LEU A 69 -3.90 20.53 9.68
CA LEU A 69 -2.94 19.66 10.34
C LEU A 69 -1.49 20.11 10.14
N ARG A 70 -1.15 20.63 8.97
CA ARG A 70 0.17 21.20 8.72
C ARG A 70 0.42 22.48 9.51
N LYS A 71 -0.62 23.31 9.70
CA LYS A 71 -0.52 24.50 10.56
C LYS A 71 -0.28 24.10 11.99
N LEU A 72 -1.08 23.19 12.52
CA LEU A 72 -0.90 22.64 13.87
C LEU A 72 0.47 21.96 14.01
N GLY A 73 0.86 21.14 13.05
CA GLY A 73 2.16 20.44 13.06
C GLY A 73 3.33 21.41 13.19
N ARG A 74 3.29 22.56 12.49
CA ARG A 74 4.34 23.58 12.58
C ARG A 74 4.51 24.16 13.99
N GLU A 75 3.41 24.28 14.74
CA GLU A 75 3.46 24.76 16.13
C GLU A 75 4.22 23.78 17.04
N TYR A 76 4.19 22.49 16.72
CA TYR A 76 4.88 21.43 17.45
C TYR A 76 6.17 20.93 16.79
N GLY A 77 6.62 21.56 15.72
CA GLY A 77 7.82 21.16 14.99
C GLY A 77 7.65 19.83 14.21
N VAL A 78 6.40 19.49 13.86
CA VAL A 78 6.06 18.26 13.13
C VAL A 78 5.62 18.57 11.71
N GLU A 79 6.24 17.91 10.73
CA GLU A 79 5.80 17.95 9.33
C GLU A 79 4.68 16.92 9.13
N VAL A 80 3.53 17.36 8.61
CA VAL A 80 2.40 16.45 8.30
C VAL A 80 2.29 16.25 6.81
N ARG A 81 2.23 14.97 6.39
CA ARG A 81 2.07 14.53 5.00
C ARG A 81 0.98 13.47 4.91
N PHE A 82 0.22 13.50 3.81
CA PHE A 82 -0.60 12.36 3.40
C PHE A 82 -0.18 11.94 1.98
N VAL A 83 -0.01 10.64 1.81
CA VAL A 83 0.23 10.01 0.52
C VAL A 83 -1.12 9.59 -0.05
N ASP A 84 -1.49 10.20 -1.18
CA ASP A 84 -2.69 9.85 -1.95
C ASP A 84 -2.26 9.34 -3.32
N MET A 85 -2.43 8.04 -3.56
CA MET A 85 -1.99 7.38 -4.78
C MET A 85 -2.75 7.80 -6.05
N ARG A 86 -3.83 8.58 -5.93
CA ARG A 86 -4.46 9.23 -7.11
C ARG A 86 -3.47 10.14 -7.86
N TYR A 87 -2.49 10.69 -7.17
CA TYR A 87 -1.50 11.61 -7.73
C TYR A 87 -0.10 11.00 -7.93
N GLY A 88 0.07 9.73 -7.62
CA GLY A 88 1.38 9.07 -7.63
C GLY A 88 1.49 7.86 -8.55
N VAL A 89 0.38 7.25 -8.93
CA VAL A 89 0.38 6.13 -9.86
C VAL A 89 0.49 6.68 -11.28
N LYS A 90 1.62 6.43 -11.92
CA LYS A 90 1.83 6.78 -13.33
C LYS A 90 1.07 5.78 -14.20
N ASP A 91 0.61 6.23 -15.37
CA ASP A 91 0.01 5.34 -16.39
C ASP A 91 0.94 4.14 -16.71
N GLU A 92 2.24 4.35 -16.65
CA GLU A 92 3.23 3.30 -16.86
C GLU A 92 3.17 2.20 -15.78
N SER A 93 2.89 2.54 -14.52
CA SER A 93 2.73 1.56 -13.43
C SER A 93 1.49 0.69 -13.62
N THR A 94 0.41 1.29 -14.12
CA THR A 94 -0.82 0.58 -14.50
C THR A 94 -0.55 -0.37 -15.67
N LEU A 95 0.14 0.09 -16.71
CA LEU A 95 0.53 -0.73 -17.85
C LEU A 95 1.50 -1.87 -17.52
N ARG A 96 2.31 -1.69 -16.47
CA ARG A 96 3.21 -2.73 -15.93
C ARG A 96 2.56 -3.59 -14.85
N GLN A 97 1.31 -3.30 -14.48
CA GLN A 97 0.58 -3.99 -13.42
C GLN A 97 1.30 -3.95 -12.06
N MET A 98 1.99 -2.85 -11.77
CA MET A 98 2.77 -2.63 -10.55
C MET A 98 2.08 -1.74 -9.51
N THR A 99 0.82 -1.38 -9.74
CA THR A 99 0.09 -0.46 -8.86
C THR A 99 0.02 -0.96 -7.42
N TRP A 100 -0.13 -2.28 -7.23
CA TRP A 100 -0.17 -2.88 -5.90
C TRP A 100 1.18 -2.75 -5.19
N GLU A 101 2.26 -3.12 -5.85
CA GLU A 101 3.61 -3.06 -5.29
C GLU A 101 4.02 -1.62 -4.97
N GLU A 102 3.59 -0.66 -5.78
CA GLU A 102 3.81 0.78 -5.50
C GLU A 102 3.02 1.24 -4.28
N CYS A 103 1.76 0.85 -4.16
CA CYS A 103 0.96 1.15 -2.97
C CYS A 103 1.57 0.55 -1.70
N VAL A 104 2.01 -0.72 -1.74
CA VAL A 104 2.67 -1.38 -0.61
C VAL A 104 3.97 -0.67 -0.25
N ARG A 105 4.79 -0.32 -1.24
CA ARG A 105 6.04 0.42 -1.01
C ARG A 105 5.80 1.77 -0.35
N GLU A 106 4.83 2.55 -0.81
CA GLU A 106 4.51 3.85 -0.22
C GLU A 106 3.91 3.71 1.19
N LEU A 107 3.11 2.67 1.43
CA LEU A 107 2.62 2.34 2.76
C LEU A 107 3.79 1.99 3.70
N GLU A 108 4.73 1.15 3.27
CA GLU A 108 5.93 0.83 4.05
C GLU A 108 6.78 2.08 4.33
N ASN A 109 6.90 2.99 3.36
CA ASN A 109 7.59 4.27 3.55
C ASN A 109 6.90 5.11 4.64
N CYS A 110 5.57 5.18 4.62
CA CYS A 110 4.82 5.86 5.67
C CYS A 110 5.08 5.23 7.05
N PHE A 111 5.08 3.90 7.16
CA PHE A 111 5.39 3.22 8.42
C PHE A 111 6.82 3.47 8.90
N LYS A 112 7.78 3.58 8.00
CA LYS A 112 9.19 3.85 8.35
C LYS A 112 9.42 5.30 8.80
N LEU A 113 8.71 6.24 8.17
CA LEU A 113 8.95 7.68 8.37
C LEU A 113 8.07 8.28 9.47
N SER A 114 6.87 7.76 9.67
CA SER A 114 5.89 8.39 10.55
C SER A 114 6.20 8.16 12.02
N ALA A 115 6.14 9.25 12.78
CA ALA A 115 6.22 9.20 14.25
C ALA A 115 4.96 8.64 14.90
N GLY A 116 3.85 8.56 14.17
CA GLY A 116 2.55 8.16 14.70
C GLY A 116 1.70 7.41 13.69
N ILE A 117 0.51 7.93 13.40
CA ILE A 117 -0.41 7.33 12.43
C ILE A 117 0.24 7.26 11.05
N ALA A 118 0.35 6.05 10.50
CA ALA A 118 0.93 5.82 9.19
C ALA A 118 -0.08 5.36 8.13
N PHE A 119 -1.29 5.00 8.56
CA PHE A 119 -2.33 4.45 7.70
C PHE A 119 -3.70 5.02 8.05
N LEU A 120 -4.43 5.46 7.03
CA LEU A 120 -5.82 5.90 7.11
C LEU A 120 -6.63 5.12 6.09
N SER A 121 -7.61 4.35 6.56
CA SER A 121 -8.57 3.64 5.70
C SER A 121 -9.87 4.42 5.61
N LEU A 122 -10.28 4.74 4.38
CA LEU A 122 -11.59 5.28 4.06
C LEU A 122 -12.37 4.17 3.35
N GLN A 123 -13.41 3.69 3.97
CA GLN A 123 -14.21 2.57 3.44
C GLN A 123 -15.56 3.09 2.95
N GLY A 124 -15.85 2.79 1.70
CA GLY A 124 -17.12 3.08 1.03
C GLY A 124 -17.83 1.79 0.62
N ASP A 125 -18.74 1.89 -0.32
CA ASP A 125 -19.58 0.78 -0.78
C ASP A 125 -18.86 -0.13 -1.80
N LYS A 126 -17.76 0.35 -2.40
CA LYS A 126 -17.02 -0.42 -3.42
C LYS A 126 -15.86 -1.21 -2.82
N TYR A 127 -15.74 -2.45 -3.25
CA TYR A 127 -14.64 -3.32 -2.83
C TYR A 127 -13.27 -2.86 -3.34
N GLY A 128 -13.20 -2.20 -4.47
CA GLY A 128 -11.95 -1.73 -5.06
C GLY A 128 -11.32 -2.74 -6.03
N TYR A 129 -10.14 -2.36 -6.55
CA TYR A 129 -9.41 -3.15 -7.52
C TYR A 129 -8.63 -4.29 -6.86
N MET A 130 -8.85 -5.51 -7.31
CA MET A 130 -8.08 -6.70 -6.93
C MET A 130 -7.15 -7.08 -8.08
N PRO A 131 -5.86 -6.79 -7.99
CA PRO A 131 -4.91 -7.18 -9.03
C PRO A 131 -4.73 -8.70 -9.06
N LEU A 132 -4.42 -9.24 -10.25
CA LEU A 132 -3.90 -10.59 -10.35
C LEU A 132 -2.49 -10.65 -9.75
N PRO A 133 -2.09 -11.79 -9.13
CA PRO A 133 -0.75 -11.96 -8.61
C PRO A 133 0.29 -11.80 -9.72
N ARG A 134 1.22 -10.87 -9.55
CA ARG A 134 2.27 -10.66 -10.55
C ARG A 134 3.23 -11.85 -10.66
N THR A 135 3.50 -12.49 -9.55
CA THR A 135 4.37 -13.67 -9.51
C THR A 135 3.74 -14.76 -8.65
N ILE A 136 3.73 -15.98 -9.16
CA ILE A 136 3.20 -17.16 -8.47
C ILE A 136 4.29 -18.21 -8.45
N LYS A 137 4.50 -18.87 -7.32
CA LYS A 137 5.46 -19.98 -7.25
C LYS A 137 5.02 -21.10 -8.18
N LYS A 138 6.00 -21.81 -8.76
CA LYS A 138 5.74 -22.89 -9.70
C LYS A 138 4.72 -23.90 -9.15
N HIS A 139 4.98 -24.40 -7.95
CA HIS A 139 4.11 -25.41 -7.33
C HIS A 139 2.66 -24.90 -7.16
N ASP A 140 2.51 -23.66 -6.66
CA ASP A 140 1.18 -23.09 -6.40
C ASP A 140 0.40 -22.90 -7.72
N PHE A 141 1.07 -22.40 -8.77
CA PHE A 141 0.46 -22.22 -10.08
C PHE A 141 0.03 -23.56 -10.69
N GLU A 142 0.90 -24.57 -10.65
CA GLU A 142 0.62 -25.91 -11.20
C GLU A 142 -0.52 -26.59 -10.45
N CYS A 143 -0.65 -26.44 -9.12
CA CYS A 143 -1.80 -26.94 -8.38
C CYS A 143 -3.11 -26.31 -8.87
N TYR A 144 -3.19 -24.99 -9.03
CA TYR A 144 -4.39 -24.35 -9.58
C TYR A 144 -4.66 -24.76 -11.01
N TYR A 145 -3.62 -24.84 -11.83
CA TYR A 145 -3.70 -25.20 -13.23
C TYR A 145 -4.29 -26.61 -13.43
N ASP A 146 -3.84 -27.56 -12.64
CA ASP A 146 -4.26 -28.95 -12.77
C ASP A 146 -5.62 -29.23 -12.10
N GLU A 147 -5.89 -28.64 -10.93
CA GLU A 147 -7.03 -28.99 -10.10
C GLU A 147 -8.25 -28.06 -10.31
N LYS A 148 -8.03 -26.80 -10.66
CA LYS A 148 -9.06 -25.75 -10.64
C LYS A 148 -9.37 -25.16 -12.01
N PHE A 149 -8.38 -25.07 -12.92
CA PHE A 149 -8.56 -24.40 -14.20
C PHE A 149 -9.34 -25.27 -15.17
N ASP A 150 -10.43 -24.74 -15.72
CA ASP A 150 -11.07 -25.28 -16.90
C ASP A 150 -10.24 -24.99 -18.16
N GLU A 151 -10.66 -25.53 -19.31
CA GLU A 151 -9.92 -25.42 -20.56
C GLU A 151 -9.74 -23.95 -21.01
N ASP A 152 -10.73 -23.11 -20.82
CA ASP A 152 -10.68 -21.70 -21.21
C ASP A 152 -9.77 -20.91 -20.26
N THR A 153 -9.82 -21.16 -18.97
CA THR A 153 -8.91 -20.56 -17.98
C THR A 153 -7.46 -20.96 -18.24
N ARG A 154 -7.21 -22.23 -18.61
CA ARG A 154 -5.84 -22.69 -18.97
C ARG A 154 -5.28 -21.93 -20.17
N LYS A 155 -6.05 -21.80 -21.24
CA LYS A 155 -5.61 -21.05 -22.44
C LYS A 155 -5.23 -19.62 -22.10
N ILE A 156 -6.06 -18.94 -21.30
CA ILE A 156 -5.81 -17.56 -20.90
C ILE A 156 -4.62 -17.49 -19.93
N ALA A 157 -4.52 -18.41 -18.97
CA ALA A 157 -3.39 -18.45 -18.05
C ALA A 157 -2.05 -18.69 -18.78
N ASP A 158 -2.02 -19.57 -19.78
CA ASP A 158 -0.84 -19.82 -20.62
C ASP A 158 -0.44 -18.59 -21.46
N GLU A 159 -1.42 -17.80 -21.85
CA GLU A 159 -1.18 -16.55 -22.57
C GLU A 159 -0.59 -15.48 -21.68
N TRP A 160 -1.12 -15.31 -20.47
CA TRP A 160 -0.78 -14.21 -19.58
C TRP A 160 0.34 -14.52 -18.58
N TYR A 161 0.58 -15.78 -18.23
CA TYR A 161 1.66 -16.17 -17.32
C TYR A 161 2.77 -16.91 -18.06
N ARG A 162 4.01 -16.52 -17.80
CA ARG A 162 5.20 -17.18 -18.33
C ARG A 162 6.05 -17.73 -17.19
N PHE A 163 6.47 -18.98 -17.35
CA PHE A 163 7.39 -19.59 -16.39
C PHE A 163 8.81 -19.02 -16.56
N ASP A 164 9.36 -18.54 -15.49
CA ASP A 164 10.75 -18.13 -15.37
C ASP A 164 11.56 -19.20 -14.63
N SER A 165 12.44 -19.87 -15.35
CA SER A 165 13.27 -20.95 -14.82
C SER A 165 14.29 -20.45 -13.79
N ASN A 166 14.71 -19.19 -13.85
CA ASN A 166 15.71 -18.63 -12.92
C ASN A 166 15.10 -18.40 -11.53
N THR A 167 13.87 -17.91 -11.47
CA THR A 167 13.19 -17.62 -10.21
C THR A 167 12.27 -18.75 -9.75
N GLN A 168 12.03 -19.76 -10.60
CA GLN A 168 11.07 -20.85 -10.36
C GLN A 168 9.66 -20.32 -10.08
N LYS A 169 9.24 -19.29 -10.82
CA LYS A 169 7.93 -18.63 -10.70
C LYS A 169 7.28 -18.45 -12.04
N TYR A 170 5.97 -18.42 -12.06
CA TYR A 170 5.19 -17.88 -13.16
C TYR A 170 5.06 -16.38 -12.99
N ILE A 171 5.34 -15.63 -14.05
CA ILE A 171 5.34 -14.16 -14.07
C ILE A 171 4.25 -13.69 -15.00
N LEU A 172 3.39 -12.80 -14.52
CA LEU A 172 2.36 -12.14 -15.29
C LEU A 172 3.00 -11.21 -16.33
N ARG A 173 2.56 -11.31 -17.58
CA ARG A 173 3.03 -10.44 -18.69
C ARG A 173 2.56 -9.00 -18.46
N ASN A 174 3.38 -8.05 -18.85
CA ASN A 174 2.99 -6.64 -18.83
C ASN A 174 2.01 -6.32 -19.96
N LEU A 175 1.02 -5.49 -19.70
CA LEU A 175 0.13 -4.94 -20.74
C LEU A 175 0.90 -4.19 -21.82
N LYS A 176 2.00 -3.55 -21.46
CA LYS A 176 2.87 -2.83 -22.39
C LYS A 176 3.43 -3.75 -23.50
N ASP A 177 3.64 -5.02 -23.19
CA ASP A 177 4.22 -5.99 -24.11
C ASP A 177 3.16 -6.67 -25.02
N THR A 178 1.90 -6.64 -24.59
CA THR A 178 0.77 -7.24 -25.30
C THR A 178 -0.02 -6.23 -26.13
N GLY A 179 -0.04 -4.98 -25.73
CA GLY A 179 -0.64 -3.86 -26.48
C GLY A 179 -2.15 -3.77 -26.42
N ASP A 180 -2.86 -4.76 -25.92
CA ASP A 180 -4.33 -4.78 -25.92
C ASP A 180 -4.91 -4.78 -24.49
N LYS A 181 -5.47 -3.63 -24.12
CA LYS A 181 -6.14 -3.46 -22.85
C LYS A 181 -7.48 -4.19 -22.79
N ASP A 182 -8.19 -4.28 -23.91
CA ASP A 182 -9.51 -4.90 -23.96
C ASP A 182 -9.38 -6.42 -23.79
N GLU A 183 -8.33 -7.03 -24.37
CA GLU A 183 -8.00 -8.44 -24.13
C GLU A 183 -7.70 -8.72 -22.65
N TRP A 184 -6.93 -7.82 -22.01
CA TRP A 184 -6.66 -7.92 -20.59
C TRP A 184 -7.92 -7.82 -19.73
N ASP A 185 -8.75 -6.80 -19.97
CA ASP A 185 -9.97 -6.55 -19.21
C ASP A 185 -10.95 -7.74 -19.32
N ASN A 186 -10.93 -8.46 -20.44
CA ASN A 186 -11.68 -9.71 -20.66
C ASN A 186 -11.04 -10.93 -19.98
N ALA A 187 -9.71 -11.00 -19.95
CA ALA A 187 -8.96 -12.12 -19.37
C ALA A 187 -8.99 -12.15 -17.84
N VAL A 188 -8.91 -10.97 -17.20
CA VAL A 188 -8.81 -10.82 -15.74
C VAL A 188 -9.91 -11.53 -14.97
N PRO A 189 -11.22 -11.40 -15.30
CA PRO A 189 -12.28 -12.10 -14.57
C PRO A 189 -12.15 -13.62 -14.62
N ILE A 190 -11.74 -14.15 -15.78
CA ILE A 190 -11.63 -15.59 -16.02
C ILE A 190 -10.47 -16.17 -15.18
N VAL A 191 -9.29 -15.56 -15.28
CA VAL A 191 -8.11 -16.00 -14.52
C VAL A 191 -8.32 -15.83 -13.03
N ARG A 192 -8.98 -14.74 -12.60
CA ARG A 192 -9.33 -14.50 -11.20
C ARG A 192 -10.21 -15.60 -10.64
N LYS A 193 -11.24 -15.99 -11.37
CA LYS A 193 -12.12 -17.12 -10.98
C LYS A 193 -11.32 -18.42 -10.87
N GLY A 194 -10.40 -18.67 -11.79
CA GLY A 194 -9.56 -19.86 -11.74
C GLY A 194 -8.65 -19.93 -10.51
N PHE A 195 -8.18 -18.80 -10.01
CA PHE A 195 -7.38 -18.73 -8.77
C PHE A 195 -8.23 -18.66 -7.50
N ASP A 196 -9.54 -18.88 -7.54
CA ASP A 196 -10.46 -18.73 -6.40
C ASP A 196 -10.34 -17.35 -5.69
N LEU A 197 -9.90 -16.32 -6.41
CA LEU A 197 -9.71 -14.97 -5.87
C LEU A 197 -11.03 -14.18 -5.75
N LEU A 198 -12.16 -14.82 -6.01
CA LEU A 198 -13.50 -14.22 -5.94
C LEU A 198 -14.27 -14.60 -4.66
N GLU A 199 -13.75 -15.46 -3.82
CA GLU A 199 -14.40 -15.88 -2.58
C GLU A 199 -14.01 -14.97 -1.41
N PHE A 200 -14.31 -13.69 -1.53
CA PHE A 200 -14.47 -12.80 -0.38
C PHE A 200 -15.81 -12.07 -0.58
N ASP A 201 -16.88 -12.75 -0.22
CA ASP A 201 -18.16 -12.13 0.08
C ASP A 201 -18.11 -11.38 1.42
#